data_1cb6505f72ca19d08bc025daf04f9467
#
_entry.id   1cb6505f72ca19d08bc025daf04f9467
#
_cell.length_a   1.000
_cell.length_b   1.000
_cell.length_c   1.000
_cell.angle_alpha   90.00
_cell.angle_beta   90.00
_cell.angle_gamma   90.00
#
_symmetry.space_group_name_H-M   'P 1'
#
loop_
_entity.id
_entity.type
_entity.pdbx_description
1 polymer ?
#
loop_
_entity_poly.entity_id
_entity_poly.type
_entity_poly.pdbx_seq_one_letter_code
_entity_poly.pdbx_strand_id
1 'polypeptide(L)'
;MMGTLYPHQILPPKNGKDIFLDVEPYLKAESPDLVLGNLEGALCDYPHTSKRVSAGRVYAFRMPPHYALYLKAAGFTVLSFANNHSNDFGYKGSRETRNYIKAAGIDIFGDKGEILYLEKNGIKIALIAYSYLGGHNSILDLPAARSLIAKAKANSDIVVLSVHGGAEGEGAMRVVNKMEYMLGEPRG
;
A
#
# COMPACT_ATOMS: atom_id res chain seq x y z
N MET A 1 -4.71 -6.90 2.74
CA MET A 1 -4.70 -8.03 1.76
C MET A 1 -6.10 -8.60 1.61
N MET A 2 -6.47 -9.02 0.40
CA MET A 2 -7.81 -9.48 0.06
C MET A 2 -7.82 -10.96 -0.38
N GLY A 3 -7.01 -11.80 0.23
CA GLY A 3 -6.75 -13.17 -0.16
C GLY A 3 -5.52 -13.31 -1.06
N THR A 4 -5.23 -14.53 -1.52
CA THR A 4 -4.07 -14.79 -2.38
C THR A 4 -4.32 -15.95 -3.35
N LEU A 5 -3.68 -15.88 -4.52
CA LEU A 5 -3.58 -16.96 -5.50
C LEU A 5 -2.28 -17.78 -5.35
N TYR A 6 -1.38 -17.38 -4.43
CA TYR A 6 -0.06 -17.97 -4.31
C TYR A 6 0.33 -18.20 -2.82
N PRO A 7 1.02 -19.28 -2.47
CA PRO A 7 1.31 -20.47 -3.30
C PRO A 7 0.07 -21.35 -3.52
N HIS A 8 -0.93 -21.20 -2.66
CA HIS A 8 -2.21 -21.87 -2.74
C HIS A 8 -3.33 -20.86 -2.87
N GLN A 9 -4.36 -21.18 -3.61
CA GLN A 9 -5.50 -20.31 -3.77
C GLN A 9 -6.32 -20.25 -2.45
N ILE A 10 -6.25 -19.11 -1.79
CA ILE A 10 -7.03 -18.77 -0.60
C ILE A 10 -7.72 -17.43 -0.87
N LEU A 11 -8.88 -17.51 -1.52
CA LEU A 11 -9.67 -16.33 -1.87
C LEU A 11 -10.90 -16.26 -0.95
N PRO A 12 -11.41 -15.05 -0.67
CA PRO A 12 -12.66 -14.88 0.05
C PRO A 12 -13.83 -15.55 -0.68
N PRO A 13 -14.92 -15.89 0.03
CA PRO A 13 -16.15 -16.43 -0.60
C PRO A 13 -16.60 -15.57 -1.78
N LYS A 14 -17.25 -16.22 -2.76
CA LYS A 14 -17.73 -15.59 -4.00
C LYS A 14 -16.64 -14.85 -4.77
N ASN A 15 -15.40 -15.36 -4.70
CA ASN A 15 -14.23 -14.74 -5.33
C ASN A 15 -14.02 -13.26 -4.92
N GLY A 16 -14.27 -12.96 -3.65
CA GLY A 16 -14.04 -11.63 -3.07
C GLY A 16 -15.10 -10.57 -3.40
N LYS A 17 -16.19 -10.93 -4.11
CA LYS A 17 -17.21 -9.96 -4.52
C LYS A 17 -17.79 -9.15 -3.36
N ASP A 18 -17.95 -9.78 -2.20
CA ASP A 18 -18.61 -9.19 -1.03
C ASP A 18 -17.59 -8.73 0.04
N ILE A 19 -16.28 -8.69 -0.28
CA ILE A 19 -15.22 -8.44 0.70
C ILE A 19 -15.34 -7.06 1.41
N PHE A 20 -15.98 -6.10 0.77
CA PHE A 20 -16.18 -4.75 1.31
C PHE A 20 -17.62 -4.47 1.71
N LEU A 21 -18.53 -5.45 1.62
CA LEU A 21 -19.98 -5.24 1.81
C LEU A 21 -20.31 -4.52 3.13
N ASP A 22 -19.68 -4.95 4.22
CA ASP A 22 -19.97 -4.41 5.56
C ASP A 22 -19.22 -3.11 5.87
N VAL A 23 -18.15 -2.77 5.13
CA VAL A 23 -17.35 -1.56 5.36
C VAL A 23 -17.62 -0.47 4.32
N GLU A 24 -18.15 -0.83 3.16
CA GLU A 24 -18.49 0.12 2.08
C GLU A 24 -19.37 1.28 2.53
N PRO A 25 -20.46 1.07 3.33
CA PRO A 25 -21.29 2.15 3.83
C PRO A 25 -20.49 3.18 4.63
N TYR A 26 -19.51 2.74 5.42
CA TYR A 26 -18.66 3.62 6.23
C TYR A 26 -17.64 4.37 5.36
N LEU A 27 -17.08 3.72 4.34
CA LEU A 27 -16.14 4.37 3.41
C LEU A 27 -16.82 5.44 2.55
N LYS A 28 -18.11 5.31 2.29
CA LYS A 28 -18.91 6.26 1.50
C LYS A 28 -19.72 7.25 2.35
N ALA A 29 -19.78 7.04 3.68
CA ALA A 29 -20.43 7.98 4.58
C ALA A 29 -19.84 9.38 4.40
N GLU A 30 -20.68 10.41 4.56
CA GLU A 30 -20.29 11.83 4.45
C GLU A 30 -19.67 12.22 3.08
N SER A 31 -19.70 11.33 2.06
CA SER A 31 -19.19 11.57 0.71
C SER A 31 -17.76 12.14 0.71
N PRO A 32 -16.76 11.42 1.27
CA PRO A 32 -15.41 11.94 1.41
C PRO A 32 -14.76 12.22 0.04
N ASP A 33 -14.00 13.31 -0.07
CA ASP A 33 -13.25 13.66 -1.28
C ASP A 33 -12.14 12.67 -1.62
N LEU A 34 -11.53 12.07 -0.58
CA LEU A 34 -10.49 11.06 -0.70
C LEU A 34 -10.73 9.89 0.26
N VAL A 35 -10.65 8.68 -0.27
CA VAL A 35 -10.59 7.44 0.50
C VAL A 35 -9.24 6.78 0.23
N LEU A 36 -8.33 6.91 1.19
CA LEU A 36 -6.98 6.36 1.12
C LEU A 36 -6.91 4.98 1.75
N GLY A 37 -6.27 4.03 1.06
CA GLY A 37 -5.95 2.70 1.58
C GLY A 37 -4.49 2.31 1.38
N ASN A 38 -4.02 1.31 2.15
CA ASN A 38 -2.77 0.61 1.89
C ASN A 38 -3.07 -0.68 1.11
N LEU A 39 -2.52 -0.79 -0.12
CA LEU A 39 -2.63 -1.99 -0.94
C LEU A 39 -1.44 -2.92 -0.64
N GLU A 40 -1.64 -3.87 0.27
CA GLU A 40 -0.61 -4.80 0.69
C GLU A 40 -0.72 -6.13 -0.04
N GLY A 41 0.06 -6.26 -1.10
CA GLY A 41 0.08 -7.40 -2.01
C GLY A 41 -0.10 -6.99 -3.47
N ALA A 42 0.28 -7.86 -4.40
CA ALA A 42 0.22 -7.60 -5.82
C ALA A 42 -1.13 -8.01 -6.43
N LEU A 43 -1.71 -7.16 -7.29
CA LEU A 43 -2.79 -7.51 -8.20
C LEU A 43 -2.18 -7.80 -9.57
N CYS A 44 -1.83 -9.06 -9.85
CA CYS A 44 -1.15 -9.38 -11.10
C CYS A 44 -1.44 -10.80 -11.57
N ASP A 45 -1.28 -11.03 -12.87
CA ASP A 45 -1.31 -12.36 -13.47
C ASP A 45 0.09 -12.99 -13.51
N TYR A 46 1.15 -12.18 -13.36
CA TYR A 46 2.52 -12.68 -13.36
C TYR A 46 2.76 -13.70 -12.24
N PRO A 47 3.15 -14.96 -12.58
CA PRO A 47 3.10 -16.06 -11.62
C PRO A 47 4.36 -16.24 -10.76
N HIS A 48 5.48 -15.59 -11.11
CA HIS A 48 6.77 -15.84 -10.45
C HIS A 48 7.02 -14.85 -9.33
N THR A 49 7.16 -15.37 -8.11
CA THR A 49 7.55 -14.55 -6.96
C THR A 49 9.04 -14.28 -6.94
N SER A 50 9.43 -13.11 -6.45
CA SER A 50 10.81 -12.75 -6.15
C SER A 50 11.26 -13.23 -4.75
N LYS A 51 10.34 -13.74 -3.93
CA LYS A 51 10.57 -14.17 -2.55
C LYS A 51 10.87 -15.67 -2.46
N ARG A 52 11.75 -16.05 -1.51
CA ARG A 52 12.06 -17.45 -1.19
C ARG A 52 11.05 -18.01 -0.18
N VAL A 53 9.83 -18.28 -0.61
CA VAL A 53 8.74 -18.76 0.23
C VAL A 53 8.98 -20.15 0.84
N SER A 54 9.88 -20.96 0.27
CA SER A 54 10.30 -22.26 0.81
C SER A 54 11.00 -22.18 2.17
N ALA A 55 11.41 -21.00 2.61
CA ALA A 55 12.01 -20.77 3.92
C ALA A 55 11.02 -20.81 5.10
N GLY A 56 9.72 -21.01 4.85
CA GLY A 56 8.69 -21.25 5.88
C GLY A 56 8.22 -20.03 6.68
N ARG A 57 8.92 -18.89 6.57
CA ARG A 57 8.58 -17.62 7.26
C ARG A 57 8.48 -16.44 6.30
N VAL A 58 8.42 -16.71 5.00
CA VAL A 58 8.36 -15.69 3.95
C VAL A 58 7.09 -15.89 3.16
N TYR A 59 6.28 -14.84 3.08
CA TYR A 59 4.99 -14.86 2.41
C TYR A 59 5.03 -13.99 1.16
N ALA A 60 4.32 -14.43 0.10
CA ALA A 60 4.09 -13.65 -1.09
C ALA A 60 2.59 -13.67 -1.40
N PHE A 61 2.02 -12.50 -1.67
CA PHE A 61 0.57 -12.36 -1.88
C PHE A 61 0.28 -11.87 -3.29
N ARG A 62 -0.47 -12.69 -4.02
CA ARG A 62 -0.96 -12.37 -5.36
C ARG A 62 -2.48 -12.44 -5.39
N MET A 63 -3.10 -11.30 -5.61
CA MET A 63 -4.55 -11.16 -5.70
C MET A 63 -5.00 -11.13 -7.16
N PRO A 64 -6.23 -11.57 -7.46
CA PRO A 64 -6.78 -11.45 -8.82
C PRO A 64 -6.83 -9.99 -9.30
N PRO A 65 -6.41 -9.67 -10.54
CA PRO A 65 -6.43 -8.30 -11.06
C PRO A 65 -7.78 -7.60 -10.99
N HIS A 66 -8.89 -8.35 -11.19
CA HIS A 66 -10.25 -7.78 -11.15
C HIS A 66 -10.64 -7.24 -9.76
N TYR A 67 -9.89 -7.54 -8.70
CA TYR A 67 -10.11 -6.95 -7.37
C TYR A 67 -9.89 -5.43 -7.35
N ALA A 68 -9.20 -4.88 -8.35
CA ALA A 68 -9.14 -3.43 -8.55
C ALA A 68 -10.54 -2.80 -8.71
N LEU A 69 -11.47 -3.51 -9.38
CA LEU A 69 -12.86 -3.06 -9.53
C LEU A 69 -13.64 -3.11 -8.20
N TYR A 70 -13.35 -4.08 -7.35
CA TYR A 70 -13.98 -4.17 -6.02
C TYR A 70 -13.50 -3.04 -5.09
N LEU A 71 -12.21 -2.69 -5.16
CA LEU A 71 -11.67 -1.53 -4.45
C LEU A 71 -12.34 -0.24 -4.92
N LYS A 72 -12.50 -0.07 -6.25
CA LYS A 72 -13.20 1.09 -6.81
C LYS A 72 -14.66 1.15 -6.38
N ALA A 73 -15.37 0.03 -6.46
CA ALA A 73 -16.76 -0.07 -6.04
C ALA A 73 -16.94 0.25 -4.54
N ALA A 74 -16.00 -0.17 -3.69
CA ALA A 74 -16.00 0.13 -2.27
C ALA A 74 -15.74 1.62 -1.94
N GLY A 75 -15.30 2.42 -2.92
CA GLY A 75 -15.10 3.85 -2.75
C GLY A 75 -13.65 4.30 -2.63
N PHE A 76 -12.67 3.40 -2.71
CA PHE A 76 -11.26 3.82 -2.70
C PHE A 76 -10.94 4.72 -3.89
N THR A 77 -10.28 5.84 -3.62
CA THR A 77 -9.89 6.83 -4.63
C THR A 77 -8.38 6.88 -4.82
N VAL A 78 -7.60 6.52 -3.79
CA VAL A 78 -6.14 6.51 -3.84
C VAL A 78 -5.57 5.39 -2.97
N LEU A 79 -4.48 4.75 -3.41
CA LEU A 79 -3.84 3.64 -2.71
C LEU A 79 -2.35 3.89 -2.54
N SER A 80 -1.87 3.74 -1.29
CA SER A 80 -0.46 3.62 -0.99
C SER A 80 0.03 2.21 -1.33
N PHE A 81 1.16 2.12 -2.03
CA PHE A 81 1.77 0.86 -2.43
C PHE A 81 3.22 0.72 -1.90
N ALA A 82 3.59 1.52 -0.90
CA ALA A 82 4.87 1.42 -0.21
C ALA A 82 4.75 0.51 1.01
N ASN A 83 4.99 -0.79 0.81
CA ASN A 83 4.93 -1.82 1.86
C ASN A 83 5.81 -3.02 1.51
N ASN A 84 5.93 -3.98 2.43
CA ASN A 84 6.77 -5.17 2.30
C ASN A 84 6.23 -6.22 1.29
N HIS A 85 5.04 -6.02 0.73
CA HIS A 85 4.41 -6.92 -0.23
C HIS A 85 4.23 -6.32 -1.64
N SER A 86 4.62 -5.06 -1.85
CA SER A 86 4.50 -4.37 -3.14
C SER A 86 5.31 -5.03 -4.26
N ASN A 87 6.43 -5.67 -3.91
CA ASN A 87 7.36 -6.33 -4.84
C ASN A 87 7.38 -7.86 -4.71
N ASP A 88 6.36 -8.47 -4.14
CA ASP A 88 6.29 -9.94 -3.98
C ASP A 88 6.49 -10.69 -5.30
N PHE A 89 6.04 -10.11 -6.41
CA PHE A 89 6.18 -10.66 -7.77
C PHE A 89 7.10 -9.80 -8.65
N GLY A 90 8.08 -9.15 -8.01
CA GLY A 90 9.10 -8.34 -8.66
C GLY A 90 8.53 -7.13 -9.40
N TYR A 91 9.40 -6.49 -10.18
CA TYR A 91 9.04 -5.30 -10.95
C TYR A 91 7.84 -5.53 -11.89
N LYS A 92 7.75 -6.73 -12.51
CA LYS A 92 6.66 -7.05 -13.44
C LYS A 92 5.31 -7.10 -12.73
N GLY A 93 5.22 -7.80 -11.60
CA GLY A 93 3.99 -7.85 -10.80
C GLY A 93 3.60 -6.49 -10.22
N SER A 94 4.59 -5.71 -9.75
CA SER A 94 4.35 -4.34 -9.27
C SER A 94 3.81 -3.43 -10.38
N ARG A 95 4.37 -3.50 -11.59
CA ARG A 95 3.90 -2.73 -12.75
C ARG A 95 2.49 -3.13 -13.18
N GLU A 96 2.20 -4.43 -13.24
CA GLU A 96 0.84 -4.92 -13.54
C GLU A 96 -0.16 -4.41 -12.51
N THR A 97 0.17 -4.48 -11.21
CA THR A 97 -0.66 -3.96 -10.12
C THR A 97 -1.03 -2.49 -10.34
N ARG A 98 -0.02 -1.64 -10.60
CA ARG A 98 -0.24 -0.21 -10.86
C ARG A 98 -1.13 0.02 -12.08
N ASN A 99 -0.95 -0.77 -13.14
CA ASN A 99 -1.76 -0.66 -14.35
C ASN A 99 -3.24 -1.01 -14.07
N TYR A 100 -3.52 -2.10 -13.37
CA TYR A 100 -4.88 -2.50 -13.03
C TYR A 100 -5.58 -1.50 -12.10
N ILE A 101 -4.86 -0.98 -11.10
CA ILE A 101 -5.40 0.04 -10.18
C ILE A 101 -5.73 1.33 -10.94
N LYS A 102 -4.80 1.81 -11.79
CA LYS A 102 -5.04 3.01 -12.63
C LYS A 102 -6.17 2.80 -13.63
N ALA A 103 -6.25 1.64 -14.25
CA ALA A 103 -7.34 1.29 -15.17
C ALA A 103 -8.72 1.26 -14.49
N ALA A 104 -8.77 0.94 -13.19
CA ALA A 104 -9.99 1.03 -12.38
C ALA A 104 -10.32 2.47 -11.95
N GLY A 105 -9.49 3.47 -12.31
CA GLY A 105 -9.70 4.87 -11.94
C GLY A 105 -9.39 5.16 -10.47
N ILE A 106 -8.38 4.50 -9.92
CA ILE A 106 -7.83 4.73 -8.58
C ILE A 106 -6.39 5.21 -8.73
N ASP A 107 -6.03 6.28 -8.04
CA ASP A 107 -4.65 6.74 -7.97
C ASP A 107 -3.82 5.78 -7.12
N ILE A 108 -2.54 5.59 -7.47
CA ILE A 108 -1.62 4.72 -6.73
C ILE A 108 -0.24 5.38 -6.66
N PHE A 109 0.35 5.39 -5.49
CA PHE A 109 1.64 6.03 -5.21
C PHE A 109 2.49 5.20 -4.26
N GLY A 110 3.78 5.54 -4.13
CA GLY A 110 4.68 4.89 -3.18
C GLY A 110 6.07 4.57 -3.73
N ASP A 111 6.43 5.09 -4.91
CA ASP A 111 7.78 4.96 -5.42
C ASP A 111 8.76 5.91 -4.71
N LYS A 112 10.04 5.59 -4.75
CA LYS A 112 11.09 6.43 -4.15
C LYS A 112 11.13 7.80 -4.82
N GLY A 113 11.07 8.87 -4.01
CA GLY A 113 11.05 10.27 -4.47
C GLY A 113 9.69 10.74 -4.98
N GLU A 114 8.68 9.88 -5.01
CA GLU A 114 7.35 10.23 -5.50
C GLU A 114 6.58 11.09 -4.49
N ILE A 115 5.95 12.15 -4.99
CA ILE A 115 4.90 12.93 -4.33
C ILE A 115 3.71 12.93 -5.29
N LEU A 116 2.59 12.34 -4.89
CA LEU A 116 1.35 12.44 -5.64
C LEU A 116 0.62 13.71 -5.23
N TYR A 117 0.40 14.61 -6.17
CA TYR A 117 -0.39 15.82 -5.96
C TYR A 117 -1.80 15.62 -6.49
N LEU A 118 -2.79 15.94 -5.67
CA LEU A 118 -4.21 15.95 -6.03
C LEU A 118 -4.79 17.32 -5.69
N GLU A 119 -5.86 17.69 -6.39
CA GLU A 119 -6.64 18.88 -6.05
C GLU A 119 -8.10 18.49 -5.88
N LYS A 120 -8.70 18.89 -4.77
CA LYS A 120 -10.09 18.65 -4.42
C LYS A 120 -10.69 19.93 -3.85
N ASN A 121 -11.76 20.40 -4.48
CA ASN A 121 -12.48 21.62 -4.03
C ASN A 121 -11.55 22.84 -3.84
N GLY A 122 -10.52 22.98 -4.72
CA GLY A 122 -9.54 24.06 -4.64
C GLY A 122 -8.43 23.86 -3.61
N ILE A 123 -8.43 22.74 -2.85
CA ILE A 123 -7.39 22.38 -1.88
C ILE A 123 -6.38 21.45 -2.54
N LYS A 124 -5.11 21.83 -2.52
CA LYS A 124 -3.99 21.02 -3.02
C LYS A 124 -3.49 20.07 -1.93
N ILE A 125 -3.49 18.78 -2.24
CA ILE A 125 -3.12 17.71 -1.32
C ILE A 125 -1.89 16.99 -1.89
N ALA A 126 -0.82 16.87 -1.10
CA ALA A 126 0.34 16.06 -1.43
C ALA A 126 0.32 14.77 -0.61
N LEU A 127 0.47 13.62 -1.27
CA LEU A 127 0.57 12.32 -0.62
C LEU A 127 1.96 11.74 -0.83
N ILE A 128 2.59 11.29 0.26
CA ILE A 128 3.90 10.64 0.25
C ILE A 128 3.78 9.32 1.01
N ALA A 129 4.33 8.25 0.44
CA ALA A 129 4.37 6.97 1.11
C ALA A 129 5.80 6.61 1.53
N TYR A 130 5.92 6.03 2.72
CA TYR A 130 7.16 5.58 3.33
C TYR A 130 7.09 4.11 3.72
N SER A 131 8.22 3.43 3.60
CA SER A 131 8.40 2.06 4.10
C SER A 131 9.83 1.90 4.63
N TYR A 132 10.08 0.88 5.42
CA TYR A 132 11.45 0.50 5.81
C TYR A 132 12.22 -0.21 4.68
N LEU A 133 11.53 -0.67 3.62
CA LEU A 133 12.13 -1.41 2.51
C LEU A 133 12.70 -0.50 1.42
N GLY A 134 13.75 -0.98 0.76
CA GLY A 134 14.30 -0.36 -0.45
C GLY A 134 13.30 -0.33 -1.61
N GLY A 135 13.42 0.68 -2.49
CA GLY A 135 12.47 0.91 -3.59
C GLY A 135 11.39 1.94 -3.26
N HIS A 136 11.15 2.20 -1.99
CA HIS A 136 10.26 3.23 -1.46
C HIS A 136 11.05 4.36 -0.79
N ASN A 137 10.37 5.43 -0.39
CA ASN A 137 10.97 6.40 0.52
C ASN A 137 11.19 5.72 1.88
N SER A 138 12.41 5.81 2.42
CA SER A 138 12.75 5.14 3.67
C SER A 138 12.29 5.94 4.89
N ILE A 139 11.59 5.30 5.82
CA ILE A 139 11.28 5.87 7.15
C ILE A 139 12.54 5.97 8.03
N LEU A 140 13.62 5.27 7.66
CA LEU A 140 14.89 5.25 8.40
C LEU A 140 15.85 6.38 7.94
N ASP A 141 15.58 7.00 6.78
CA ASP A 141 16.35 8.13 6.24
C ASP A 141 15.64 9.46 6.54
N LEU A 142 15.77 9.91 7.78
CA LEU A 142 15.11 11.14 8.24
C LEU A 142 15.52 12.40 7.47
N PRO A 143 16.80 12.61 7.07
CA PRO A 143 17.18 13.75 6.22
C PRO A 143 16.44 13.75 4.88
N ALA A 144 16.40 12.63 4.16
CA ALA A 144 15.67 12.53 2.90
C ALA A 144 14.16 12.71 3.09
N ALA A 145 13.59 12.12 4.16
CA ALA A 145 12.18 12.29 4.49
C ALA A 145 11.83 13.76 4.73
N ARG A 146 12.63 14.49 5.54
CA ARG A 146 12.43 15.93 5.79
C ARG A 146 12.49 16.76 4.52
N SER A 147 13.44 16.48 3.64
CA SER A 147 13.59 17.18 2.34
C SER A 147 12.35 16.97 1.46
N LEU A 148 11.87 15.72 1.36
CA LEU A 148 10.70 15.40 0.53
C LEU A 148 9.42 16.02 1.08
N ILE A 149 9.23 16.00 2.41
CA ILE A 149 8.09 16.65 3.08
C ILE A 149 8.14 18.17 2.88
N ALA A 150 9.31 18.80 3.01
CA ALA A 150 9.46 20.23 2.77
C ALA A 150 9.07 20.62 1.35
N LYS A 151 9.49 19.81 0.34
CA LYS A 151 9.09 19.99 -1.06
C LYS A 151 7.58 19.84 -1.25
N ALA A 152 6.95 18.85 -0.63
CA ALA A 152 5.50 18.64 -0.68
C ALA A 152 4.78 19.86 -0.07
N LYS A 153 5.18 20.29 1.13
CA LYS A 153 4.58 21.41 1.84
C LYS A 153 4.68 22.74 1.08
N ALA A 154 5.75 22.96 0.33
CA ALA A 154 5.91 24.16 -0.49
C ALA A 154 4.95 24.23 -1.68
N ASN A 155 4.31 23.11 -2.08
CA ASN A 155 3.47 22.99 -3.27
C ASN A 155 2.06 22.47 -2.99
N SER A 156 1.66 22.39 -1.71
CA SER A 156 0.32 21.92 -1.32
C SER A 156 -0.15 22.58 -0.03
N ASP A 157 -1.46 22.57 0.18
CA ASP A 157 -2.12 23.07 1.39
C ASP A 157 -2.09 22.01 2.50
N ILE A 158 -2.19 20.71 2.11
CA ILE A 158 -2.18 19.56 3.02
C ILE A 158 -1.14 18.55 2.55
N VAL A 159 -0.35 18.02 3.52
CA VAL A 159 0.54 16.88 3.27
C VAL A 159 0.05 15.68 4.07
N VAL A 160 -0.21 14.57 3.38
CA VAL A 160 -0.61 13.29 3.97
C VAL A 160 0.53 12.30 3.83
N LEU A 161 0.93 11.69 4.94
CA LEU A 161 1.97 10.67 4.97
C LEU A 161 1.34 9.30 5.21
N SER A 162 1.62 8.34 4.32
CA SER A 162 1.31 6.93 4.52
C SER A 162 2.59 6.22 4.95
N VAL A 163 2.58 5.60 6.12
CA VAL A 163 3.77 4.95 6.69
C VAL A 163 3.51 3.47 6.90
N HIS A 164 4.41 2.63 6.39
CA HIS A 164 4.39 1.19 6.59
C HIS A 164 5.71 0.75 7.24
N GLY A 165 5.67 0.50 8.54
CA GLY A 165 6.86 0.17 9.35
C GLY A 165 6.47 -0.44 10.69
N GLY A 166 7.46 -0.61 11.54
CA GLY A 166 7.30 -1.26 12.84
C GLY A 166 7.53 -2.77 12.81
N ALA A 167 7.70 -3.37 13.97
CA ALA A 167 7.80 -4.81 14.14
C ALA A 167 6.42 -5.46 14.07
N GLU A 168 6.40 -6.76 13.79
CA GLU A 168 5.19 -7.56 13.64
C GLU A 168 5.16 -8.69 14.70
N GLY A 169 3.96 -9.19 14.99
CA GLY A 169 3.72 -10.31 15.87
C GLY A 169 3.26 -9.93 17.29
N GLU A 170 3.00 -10.94 18.10
CA GLU A 170 2.38 -10.77 19.42
C GLU A 170 3.20 -9.85 20.36
N GLY A 171 4.53 -9.93 20.31
CA GLY A 171 5.43 -9.08 21.10
C GLY A 171 5.53 -7.62 20.63
N ALA A 172 4.97 -7.27 19.48
CA ALA A 172 5.03 -5.93 18.86
C ALA A 172 3.66 -5.22 18.80
N MET A 173 2.65 -5.75 19.52
CA MET A 173 1.30 -5.16 19.50
C MET A 173 1.22 -3.78 20.17
N ARG A 174 2.22 -3.41 20.96
CA ARG A 174 2.28 -2.12 21.64
C ARG A 174 3.40 -1.28 21.03
N VAL A 175 3.04 -0.19 20.36
CA VAL A 175 4.00 0.77 19.85
C VAL A 175 4.72 1.45 21.01
N VAL A 176 6.04 1.50 20.95
CA VAL A 176 6.92 2.16 21.91
C VAL A 176 7.74 3.24 21.18
N ASN A 177 8.07 4.33 21.89
CA ASN A 177 8.83 5.43 21.30
C ASN A 177 10.34 5.10 21.21
N LYS A 178 10.68 4.07 20.46
CA LYS A 178 12.06 3.63 20.17
C LYS A 178 12.10 2.86 18.86
N MET A 179 13.30 2.71 18.29
CA MET A 179 13.52 1.86 17.10
C MET A 179 13.02 0.44 17.36
N GLU A 180 12.16 -0.05 16.49
CA GLU A 180 11.69 -1.43 16.49
C GLU A 180 12.51 -2.29 15.52
N TYR A 181 12.69 -3.56 15.88
CA TYR A 181 13.44 -4.52 15.10
C TYR A 181 12.60 -5.79 14.87
N MET A 182 12.72 -6.36 13.66
CA MET A 182 12.15 -7.65 13.34
C MET A 182 13.18 -8.49 12.57
N LEU A 183 13.48 -9.70 13.07
CA LEU A 183 14.50 -10.59 12.50
C LEU A 183 15.89 -9.92 12.37
N GLY A 184 16.22 -9.02 13.29
CA GLY A 184 17.48 -8.27 13.30
C GLY A 184 17.52 -7.02 12.43
N GLU A 185 16.48 -6.75 11.64
CA GLU A 185 16.40 -5.59 10.75
C GLU A 185 15.60 -4.45 11.38
N PRO A 186 16.04 -3.18 11.26
CA PRO A 186 15.30 -2.04 11.77
C PRO A 186 14.01 -1.83 10.96
N ARG A 187 12.93 -1.50 11.65
CA ARG A 187 11.58 -1.33 11.06
C ARG A 187 10.98 0.07 11.23
N GLY A 188 11.56 0.91 12.08
CA GLY A 188 11.11 2.27 12.37
C GLY A 188 10.75 2.51 13.82
#